data_001a1475b305d63b9d1d43bbd899bae6
#
_entry.id   001a1475b305d63b9d1d43bbd899bae6
#
_cell.length_a   1.000
_cell.length_b   1.000
_cell.length_c   1.000
_cell.angle_alpha   90.00
_cell.angle_beta   90.00
_cell.angle_gamma   90.00
#
_symmetry.space_group_name_H-M   'P 1'
#
loop_
_entity.id
_entity.type
_entity.pdbx_description
1 polymer ?
#
loop_
_entity_poly.entity_id
_entity_poly.type
_entity_poly.pdbx_seq_one_letter_code
_entity_poly.pdbx_strand_id
1 'polypeptide(L)'
;KSYFYDPDNGALVTNRLVTFKAGRFIPEENYAKEIRFDFAPYSNYDSKEHPELERYYFGADGLPVTGWQTINGNRYFFQDDGNMVVHRFFNNYYFYSDGTIARNIRLNVPTHYIMREFPNIYEFDNDGVGKFISSDFKDLRPKSAYFVQDNDGYWHYYDEIGWPVKGSTTVDGYDMYFHLGTGRQAKGELVDIKGKVYYFDKDNGRKVKDTTFDFDGKTYVADQTGVLSIKSHSTQRNRYISDSEGNWYYVNDKGYLLLGAQTIDNVNVYFGTNGVQYKGHFAPDNHYYDKDNGALVTDRLVEDGGKEFYVDEKGNKFDGTKYLDGIQYYFSYGEKVKGEFKYSNGGNH
;
A
#
# COMPACT_ATOMS: atom_id res chain seq x y z
N LYS A 1 9.17 28.67 13.44
CA LYS A 1 9.49 28.19 12.07
C LYS A 1 10.37 26.97 12.23
N SER A 2 9.96 25.84 11.64
CA SER A 2 10.69 24.56 11.75
C SER A 2 11.17 24.15 10.36
N TYR A 3 12.44 23.86 10.24
CA TYR A 3 13.05 23.30 9.03
C TYR A 3 13.19 21.80 9.20
N PHE A 4 13.07 21.07 8.09
CA PHE A 4 13.33 19.63 8.07
C PHE A 4 14.57 19.34 7.21
N TYR A 5 15.45 18.53 7.76
CA TYR A 5 16.66 18.09 7.07
C TYR A 5 16.53 16.60 6.73
N ASP A 6 16.90 16.26 5.53
CA ASP A 6 16.84 14.91 5.01
C ASP A 6 17.67 13.96 5.90
N PRO A 7 17.09 12.89 6.44
CA PRO A 7 17.78 12.00 7.38
C PRO A 7 18.94 11.23 6.76
N ASP A 8 18.98 11.09 5.44
CA ASP A 8 19.99 10.29 4.75
C ASP A 8 21.26 11.11 4.44
N ASN A 9 21.09 12.38 4.11
CA ASN A 9 22.21 13.21 3.66
C ASN A 9 22.37 14.54 4.40
N GLY A 10 21.45 14.88 5.34
CA GLY A 10 21.50 16.11 6.13
C GLY A 10 21.17 17.40 5.35
N ALA A 11 20.73 17.32 4.10
CA ALA A 11 20.38 18.50 3.32
C ALA A 11 19.03 19.08 3.75
N LEU A 12 18.89 20.41 3.64
CA LEU A 12 17.61 21.08 3.85
C LEU A 12 16.59 20.57 2.81
N VAL A 13 15.44 20.10 3.27
CA VAL A 13 14.36 19.66 2.41
C VAL A 13 13.62 20.87 1.84
N THR A 14 13.52 20.95 0.51
CA THR A 14 12.79 21.98 -0.22
C THR A 14 11.95 21.36 -1.33
N ASN A 15 10.83 21.98 -1.69
CA ASN A 15 9.93 21.56 -2.77
C ASN A 15 9.54 20.07 -2.70
N ARG A 16 9.31 19.58 -1.49
CA ARG A 16 9.08 18.14 -1.24
C ARG A 16 8.00 17.92 -0.20
N LEU A 17 7.19 16.90 -0.47
CA LEU A 17 6.23 16.35 0.48
C LEU A 17 6.96 15.42 1.45
N VAL A 18 6.67 15.55 2.74
CA VAL A 18 7.26 14.78 3.83
C VAL A 18 6.16 14.27 4.73
N THR A 19 6.26 13.01 5.10
CA THR A 19 5.30 12.35 5.98
C THR A 19 5.96 11.96 7.30
N PHE A 20 5.25 12.18 8.40
CA PHE A 20 5.62 11.72 9.72
C PHE A 20 4.51 10.82 10.29
N LYS A 21 4.90 9.85 11.12
CA LYS A 21 4.01 9.04 11.93
C LYS A 21 4.48 9.14 13.38
N ALA A 22 3.65 9.71 14.23
CA ALA A 22 4.00 9.97 15.64
C ALA A 22 5.37 10.68 15.78
N GLY A 23 5.62 11.70 14.95
CA GLY A 23 6.88 12.45 14.92
C GLY A 23 8.06 11.75 14.22
N ARG A 24 7.88 10.54 13.69
CA ARG A 24 8.91 9.79 12.97
C ARG A 24 8.75 9.97 11.47
N PHE A 25 9.84 10.30 10.78
CA PHE A 25 9.86 10.40 9.30
C PHE A 25 9.50 9.06 8.63
N ILE A 26 8.61 9.15 7.64
CA ILE A 26 8.21 8.02 6.78
C ILE A 26 8.62 8.35 5.34
N PRO A 27 9.49 7.55 4.69
CA PRO A 27 9.80 7.71 3.28
C PRO A 27 8.53 7.62 2.41
N GLU A 28 8.44 8.44 1.36
CA GLU A 28 7.22 8.54 0.53
C GLU A 28 6.83 7.20 -0.12
N GLU A 29 7.80 6.39 -0.51
CA GLU A 29 7.58 5.03 -1.02
C GLU A 29 6.93 4.08 -0.01
N ASN A 30 7.01 4.39 1.27
CA ASN A 30 6.37 3.63 2.35
C ASN A 30 5.03 4.21 2.77
N TYR A 31 4.70 5.44 2.33
CA TYR A 31 3.46 6.11 2.71
C TYR A 31 2.23 5.25 2.41
N ALA A 32 2.12 4.69 1.21
CA ALA A 32 1.01 3.81 0.83
C ALA A 32 0.92 2.52 1.67
N LYS A 33 2.04 2.07 2.24
CA LYS A 33 2.09 0.91 3.15
C LYS A 33 1.67 1.30 4.57
N GLU A 34 2.00 2.51 4.99
CA GLU A 34 1.63 3.04 6.30
C GLU A 34 0.15 3.47 6.36
N ILE A 35 -0.43 3.89 5.22
CA ILE A 35 -1.88 4.07 5.06
C ILE A 35 -2.55 2.68 4.88
N ARG A 36 -2.16 1.68 5.61
CA ARG A 36 -2.95 0.45 5.77
C ARG A 36 -4.18 0.73 6.62
N PHE A 37 -4.98 1.68 6.18
CA PHE A 37 -6.30 1.82 6.72
C PHE A 37 -7.16 0.76 6.07
N ASP A 38 -7.56 -0.20 6.86
CA ASP A 38 -8.84 -0.86 6.67
C ASP A 38 -9.89 0.27 6.60
N PHE A 39 -10.05 0.82 5.40
CA PHE A 39 -11.22 1.62 5.09
C PHE A 39 -12.42 0.66 5.01
N ALA A 40 -12.76 0.10 6.16
CA ALA A 40 -14.14 -0.25 6.36
C ALA A 40 -14.89 1.08 6.25
N PRO A 41 -15.86 1.20 5.35
CA PRO A 41 -16.63 2.43 5.17
C PRO A 41 -17.36 2.90 6.43
N TYR A 42 -17.16 2.23 7.53
CA TYR A 42 -17.83 2.37 8.83
C TYR A 42 -16.86 2.41 10.02
N SER A 43 -15.55 2.37 9.84
CA SER A 43 -14.66 2.63 10.96
C SER A 43 -14.80 4.10 11.32
N ASN A 44 -15.19 4.33 12.56
CA ASN A 44 -15.27 5.62 13.20
C ASN A 44 -13.91 6.32 13.06
N TYR A 45 -13.72 7.08 11.96
CA TYR A 45 -12.55 7.90 11.81
C TYR A 45 -12.69 9.12 12.69
N ASP A 46 -12.28 8.98 13.93
CA ASP A 46 -11.91 10.12 14.76
C ASP A 46 -10.51 10.54 14.37
N SER A 47 -10.35 11.79 13.99
CA SER A 47 -9.04 12.42 13.82
C SER A 47 -8.16 12.33 15.07
N LYS A 48 -8.72 11.90 16.21
CA LYS A 48 -8.03 11.55 17.44
C LYS A 48 -7.53 10.09 17.47
N GLU A 49 -8.07 9.18 16.66
CA GLU A 49 -7.66 7.77 16.65
C GLU A 49 -6.47 7.50 15.71
N HIS A 50 -6.18 8.43 14.78
CA HIS A 50 -4.97 8.37 13.95
C HIS A 50 -4.24 9.72 13.95
N PRO A 51 -3.89 10.28 15.13
CA PRO A 51 -3.08 11.50 15.22
C PRO A 51 -1.66 11.28 14.68
N GLU A 52 -1.42 10.15 14.06
CA GLU A 52 -0.08 9.61 13.88
C GLU A 52 0.51 9.96 12.52
N LEU A 53 -0.31 10.26 11.50
CA LEU A 53 0.18 10.62 10.18
C LEU A 53 0.02 12.13 9.94
N GLU A 54 1.14 12.80 9.84
CA GLU A 54 1.25 14.21 9.51
C GLU A 54 1.99 14.36 8.20
N ARG A 55 1.44 15.13 7.27
CA ARG A 55 2.05 15.39 5.97
C ARG A 55 2.27 16.88 5.78
N TYR A 56 3.50 17.24 5.45
CA TYR A 56 3.91 18.63 5.23
C TYR A 56 4.54 18.76 3.85
N TYR A 57 4.27 19.85 3.16
CA TYR A 57 5.05 20.23 1.98
C TYR A 57 5.99 21.36 2.37
N PHE A 58 7.29 21.14 2.19
CA PHE A 58 8.30 22.15 2.40
C PHE A 58 8.52 22.92 1.10
N GLY A 59 8.28 24.23 1.14
CA GLY A 59 8.43 25.11 -0.02
C GLY A 59 9.89 25.32 -0.41
N ALA A 60 10.12 26.20 -1.39
CA ALA A 60 11.47 26.53 -1.87
C ALA A 60 12.36 27.16 -0.80
N ASP A 61 11.77 27.79 0.22
CA ASP A 61 12.46 28.38 1.37
C ASP A 61 12.75 27.36 2.50
N GLY A 62 12.35 26.09 2.31
CA GLY A 62 12.51 25.02 3.29
C GLY A 62 11.55 25.13 4.48
N LEU A 63 10.49 25.91 4.39
CA LEU A 63 9.46 26.03 5.43
C LEU A 63 8.18 25.29 5.01
N PRO A 64 7.42 24.73 5.98
CA PRO A 64 6.11 24.17 5.70
C PRO A 64 5.18 25.22 5.11
N VAL A 65 4.51 24.88 4.01
CA VAL A 65 3.49 25.74 3.40
C VAL A 65 2.16 25.62 4.15
N THR A 66 1.32 26.64 4.03
CA THR A 66 -0.05 26.66 4.58
C THR A 66 -1.06 27.11 3.53
N GLY A 67 -2.35 26.86 3.79
CA GLY A 67 -3.43 27.21 2.88
C GLY A 67 -3.45 26.35 1.62
N TRP A 68 -4.11 26.88 0.58
CA TRP A 68 -4.19 26.21 -0.71
C TRP A 68 -2.85 26.24 -1.45
N GLN A 69 -2.41 25.08 -1.91
CA GLN A 69 -1.22 24.93 -2.72
C GLN A 69 -1.53 24.12 -3.98
N THR A 70 -0.88 24.46 -5.09
CA THR A 70 -0.88 23.65 -6.31
C THR A 70 0.49 23.03 -6.47
N ILE A 71 0.56 21.72 -6.38
CA ILE A 71 1.80 20.95 -6.44
C ILE A 71 1.64 19.92 -7.56
N ASN A 72 2.50 19.96 -8.57
CA ASN A 72 2.44 19.09 -9.74
C ASN A 72 1.04 19.06 -10.42
N GLY A 73 0.37 20.21 -10.47
CA GLY A 73 -0.95 20.35 -11.09
C GLY A 73 -2.14 20.01 -10.18
N ASN A 74 -1.93 19.36 -9.04
CA ASN A 74 -2.95 19.01 -8.06
C ASN A 74 -3.09 20.06 -6.97
N ARG A 75 -4.32 20.28 -6.50
CA ARG A 75 -4.62 21.20 -5.39
C ARG A 75 -4.69 20.44 -4.09
N TYR A 76 -3.96 20.97 -3.10
CA TYR A 76 -3.89 20.47 -1.73
C TYR A 76 -4.22 21.60 -0.76
N PHE A 77 -4.65 21.26 0.43
CA PHE A 77 -4.83 22.24 1.50
C PHE A 77 -4.01 21.85 2.73
N PHE A 78 -3.22 22.81 3.21
CA PHE A 78 -2.42 22.68 4.43
C PHE A 78 -2.99 23.58 5.49
N GLN A 79 -3.20 23.05 6.69
CA GLN A 79 -3.70 23.80 7.83
C GLN A 79 -2.70 24.85 8.31
N ASP A 80 -3.07 25.68 9.29
CA ASP A 80 -2.21 26.75 9.82
C ASP A 80 -0.93 26.21 10.49
N ASP A 81 -0.97 24.96 10.96
CA ASP A 81 0.18 24.22 11.48
C ASP A 81 1.06 23.59 10.37
N GLY A 82 0.68 23.72 9.12
CA GLY A 82 1.34 23.15 7.94
C GLY A 82 0.92 21.71 7.62
N ASN A 83 0.05 21.08 8.44
CA ASN A 83 -0.36 19.71 8.19
C ASN A 83 -1.38 19.62 7.04
N MET A 84 -1.15 18.71 6.09
CA MET A 84 -2.01 18.50 4.93
C MET A 84 -3.35 17.89 5.34
N VAL A 85 -4.42 18.45 4.81
CA VAL A 85 -5.76 17.86 5.00
C VAL A 85 -5.88 16.63 4.12
N VAL A 86 -6.14 15.49 4.74
CA VAL A 86 -6.34 14.20 4.06
C VAL A 86 -7.58 13.50 4.59
N HIS A 87 -8.19 12.66 3.76
CA HIS A 87 -9.27 11.74 4.08
C HIS A 87 -10.40 12.32 4.94
N ARG A 88 -10.83 13.54 4.63
CA ARG A 88 -11.97 14.17 5.34
C ARG A 88 -12.66 15.25 4.53
N PHE A 89 -13.87 15.56 4.94
CA PHE A 89 -14.59 16.75 4.49
C PHE A 89 -14.12 17.97 5.29
N PHE A 90 -13.67 19.00 4.59
CA PHE A 90 -13.17 20.21 5.20
C PHE A 90 -13.40 21.41 4.27
N ASN A 91 -13.94 22.51 4.77
CA ASN A 91 -14.21 23.73 4.01
C ASN A 91 -14.96 23.50 2.68
N ASN A 92 -15.98 22.64 2.69
CA ASN A 92 -16.78 22.24 1.52
C ASN A 92 -16.02 21.42 0.46
N TYR A 93 -14.84 20.89 0.76
CA TYR A 93 -14.10 19.97 -0.08
C TYR A 93 -13.98 18.61 0.61
N TYR A 94 -13.99 17.55 -0.17
CA TYR A 94 -13.60 16.23 0.34
C TYR A 94 -12.19 15.90 -0.15
N PHE A 95 -11.31 15.63 0.80
CA PHE A 95 -9.92 15.27 0.55
C PHE A 95 -9.76 13.76 0.62
N TYR A 96 -9.19 13.17 -0.41
CA TYR A 96 -8.80 11.76 -0.40
C TYR A 96 -7.58 11.52 0.51
N SER A 97 -7.21 10.24 0.69
CA SER A 97 -6.07 9.86 1.53
C SER A 97 -4.73 10.40 1.02
N ASP A 98 -4.59 10.66 -0.26
CA ASP A 98 -3.42 11.28 -0.88
C ASP A 98 -3.41 12.82 -0.76
N GLY A 99 -4.49 13.42 -0.26
CA GLY A 99 -4.68 14.86 -0.13
C GLY A 99 -5.29 15.53 -1.34
N THR A 100 -5.56 14.81 -2.43
CA THR A 100 -6.28 15.36 -3.58
C THR A 100 -7.76 15.56 -3.27
N ILE A 101 -8.42 16.47 -4.01
CA ILE A 101 -9.84 16.79 -3.77
C ILE A 101 -10.77 16.04 -4.72
N ALA A 102 -11.94 15.65 -4.20
CA ALA A 102 -13.01 15.07 -5.01
C ALA A 102 -13.57 16.12 -6.00
N ARG A 103 -13.79 15.71 -7.26
CA ARG A 103 -14.34 16.58 -8.33
C ARG A 103 -15.26 15.79 -9.22
N ASN A 104 -16.30 16.46 -9.73
CA ASN A 104 -17.27 15.89 -10.67
C ASN A 104 -17.87 14.56 -10.20
N ILE A 105 -18.15 14.43 -8.91
CA ILE A 105 -18.56 13.17 -8.29
C ILE A 105 -19.57 13.43 -7.16
N ARG A 106 -20.43 12.44 -6.92
CA ARG A 106 -21.24 12.36 -5.70
C ARG A 106 -20.64 11.37 -4.74
N LEU A 107 -20.47 11.80 -3.49
CA LEU A 107 -19.92 10.97 -2.42
C LEU A 107 -20.84 11.00 -1.21
N ASN A 108 -20.88 9.89 -0.49
CA ASN A 108 -21.34 9.90 0.89
C ASN A 108 -20.20 10.42 1.77
N VAL A 109 -20.39 11.58 2.36
CA VAL A 109 -19.38 12.23 3.17
C VAL A 109 -19.72 12.02 4.64
N PRO A 110 -18.90 11.28 5.41
CA PRO A 110 -19.10 11.15 6.84
C PRO A 110 -18.84 12.51 7.50
N THR A 111 -19.91 13.16 7.95
CA THR A 111 -19.82 14.48 8.59
C THR A 111 -19.83 14.43 10.11
N HIS A 112 -20.24 13.32 10.72
CA HIS A 112 -20.28 13.15 12.18
C HIS A 112 -20.27 11.70 12.64
N TYR A 113 -19.74 11.51 13.81
CA TYR A 113 -19.41 10.29 14.55
C TYR A 113 -20.57 9.33 14.85
N ILE A 114 -21.81 9.73 14.75
CA ILE A 114 -22.90 9.05 15.48
C ILE A 114 -24.02 8.49 14.58
N MET A 115 -24.09 8.83 13.29
CA MET A 115 -25.25 8.42 12.49
C MET A 115 -24.88 7.48 11.34
N ARG A 116 -24.79 6.20 11.65
CA ARG A 116 -24.72 5.10 10.66
C ARG A 116 -25.98 4.96 9.80
N GLU A 117 -27.07 5.65 10.16
CA GLU A 117 -28.40 5.43 9.56
C GLU A 117 -28.72 6.39 8.41
N PHE A 118 -28.05 7.53 8.33
CA PHE A 118 -28.34 8.52 7.29
C PHE A 118 -27.07 8.93 6.55
N PRO A 119 -26.99 8.70 5.23
CA PRO A 119 -25.88 9.18 4.44
C PRO A 119 -25.93 10.70 4.30
N ASN A 120 -24.76 11.31 4.11
CA ASN A 120 -24.66 12.72 3.71
C ASN A 120 -24.12 12.78 2.28
N ILE A 121 -25.03 12.86 1.31
CA ILE A 121 -24.66 12.87 -0.09
C ILE A 121 -24.31 14.29 -0.49
N TYR A 122 -23.06 14.46 -0.93
CA TYR A 122 -22.55 15.69 -1.52
C TYR A 122 -22.23 15.47 -2.99
N GLU A 123 -22.53 16.47 -3.79
CA GLU A 123 -22.10 16.58 -5.18
C GLU A 123 -20.94 17.58 -5.24
N PHE A 124 -19.82 17.13 -5.77
CA PHE A 124 -18.61 17.95 -5.97
C PHE A 124 -18.54 18.38 -7.42
N ASP A 125 -18.42 19.68 -7.64
CA ASP A 125 -18.31 20.26 -8.97
C ASP A 125 -16.89 20.09 -9.57
N ASN A 126 -16.66 20.72 -10.72
CA ASN A 126 -15.36 20.67 -11.41
C ASN A 126 -14.22 21.33 -10.61
N ASP A 127 -14.54 22.27 -9.73
CA ASP A 127 -13.56 22.94 -8.86
C ASP A 127 -13.38 22.20 -7.52
N GLY A 128 -14.17 21.15 -7.31
CA GLY A 128 -14.14 20.31 -6.10
C GLY A 128 -14.99 20.87 -4.96
N VAL A 129 -15.83 21.89 -5.21
CA VAL A 129 -16.72 22.45 -4.19
C VAL A 129 -17.91 21.52 -3.99
N GLY A 130 -18.06 21.03 -2.77
CA GLY A 130 -19.14 20.12 -2.39
C GLY A 130 -20.43 20.86 -2.02
N LYS A 131 -21.54 20.40 -2.57
CA LYS A 131 -22.89 20.82 -2.23
C LYS A 131 -23.66 19.64 -1.66
N PHE A 132 -24.25 19.81 -0.49
CA PHE A 132 -25.16 18.80 0.10
C PHE A 132 -26.37 18.58 -0.82
N ILE A 133 -26.66 17.33 -1.12
CA ILE A 133 -27.78 16.92 -1.98
C ILE A 133 -28.90 16.30 -1.16
N SER A 134 -28.60 15.27 -0.37
CA SER A 134 -29.62 14.58 0.40
C SER A 134 -29.03 13.67 1.48
N SER A 135 -29.92 13.14 2.33
CA SER A 135 -29.61 12.08 3.29
C SER A 135 -30.21 10.72 2.86
N ASP A 136 -30.35 10.49 1.56
CA ASP A 136 -30.88 9.23 1.02
C ASP A 136 -29.86 8.57 0.10
N PHE A 137 -29.51 7.32 0.40
CA PHE A 137 -28.56 6.52 -0.41
C PHE A 137 -28.99 6.38 -1.89
N LYS A 138 -30.28 6.48 -2.20
CA LYS A 138 -30.72 6.45 -3.61
C LYS A 138 -30.12 7.59 -4.44
N ASP A 139 -29.81 8.73 -3.82
CA ASP A 139 -29.23 9.90 -4.50
C ASP A 139 -27.70 9.78 -4.66
N LEU A 140 -27.06 8.83 -3.95
CA LEU A 140 -25.68 8.48 -4.18
C LEU A 140 -25.51 7.63 -5.45
N ARG A 141 -26.54 6.91 -5.86
CA ARG A 141 -26.46 5.95 -6.95
C ARG A 141 -26.25 6.66 -8.30
N PRO A 142 -25.04 6.60 -8.88
CA PRO A 142 -24.97 6.50 -10.33
C PRO A 142 -25.77 5.25 -10.70
N LYS A 143 -26.46 5.26 -11.81
CA LYS A 143 -27.32 4.14 -12.26
C LYS A 143 -26.54 2.82 -12.49
N SER A 144 -25.21 2.85 -12.36
CA SER A 144 -24.26 1.72 -12.52
C SER A 144 -22.91 2.08 -11.91
N ALA A 145 -22.13 1.08 -11.57
CA ALA A 145 -20.72 1.24 -11.25
C ALA A 145 -19.93 1.86 -12.42
N TYR A 146 -18.88 2.64 -12.16
CA TYR A 146 -18.23 3.47 -13.17
C TYR A 146 -16.74 3.68 -12.92
N PHE A 147 -16.01 3.95 -14.02
CA PHE A 147 -14.62 4.36 -13.96
C PHE A 147 -14.49 5.89 -13.88
N VAL A 148 -13.51 6.36 -13.12
CA VAL A 148 -13.09 7.77 -13.04
C VAL A 148 -11.59 7.83 -13.21
N GLN A 149 -11.11 8.76 -14.03
CA GLN A 149 -9.69 9.08 -14.12
C GLN A 149 -9.42 10.28 -13.21
N ASP A 150 -8.41 10.17 -12.34
CA ASP A 150 -7.97 11.29 -11.51
C ASP A 150 -7.09 12.27 -12.30
N ASN A 151 -6.67 13.35 -11.64
CA ASN A 151 -5.88 14.39 -12.29
C ASN A 151 -4.45 13.94 -12.67
N ASP A 152 -3.94 12.88 -12.05
CA ASP A 152 -2.64 12.28 -12.35
C ASP A 152 -2.74 11.24 -13.48
N GLY A 153 -3.93 11.04 -14.03
CA GLY A 153 -4.21 10.11 -15.11
C GLY A 153 -4.44 8.67 -14.67
N TYR A 154 -4.52 8.41 -13.35
CA TYR A 154 -4.83 7.09 -12.85
C TYR A 154 -6.32 6.80 -12.84
N TRP A 155 -6.69 5.57 -13.18
CA TRP A 155 -8.07 5.11 -13.19
C TRP A 155 -8.46 4.52 -11.84
N HIS A 156 -9.67 4.84 -11.41
CA HIS A 156 -10.37 4.30 -10.25
C HIS A 156 -11.70 3.73 -10.69
N TYR A 157 -12.19 2.74 -9.97
CA TYR A 157 -13.51 2.17 -10.20
C TYR A 157 -14.36 2.33 -8.95
N TYR A 158 -15.56 2.82 -9.13
CA TYR A 158 -16.53 3.03 -8.07
C TYR A 158 -17.70 2.09 -8.27
N ASP A 159 -18.17 1.47 -7.19
CA ASP A 159 -19.32 0.59 -7.22
C ASP A 159 -20.64 1.36 -7.39
N GLU A 160 -21.78 0.62 -7.42
CA GLU A 160 -23.11 1.19 -7.63
C GLU A 160 -23.55 2.16 -6.52
N ILE A 161 -22.89 2.16 -5.39
CA ILE A 161 -23.15 3.07 -4.26
C ILE A 161 -22.09 4.16 -4.13
N GLY A 162 -21.15 4.24 -5.10
CA GLY A 162 -20.15 5.30 -5.17
C GLY A 162 -18.92 5.07 -4.29
N TRP A 163 -18.66 3.84 -3.83
CA TRP A 163 -17.47 3.51 -3.08
C TRP A 163 -16.32 3.11 -4.00
N PRO A 164 -15.10 3.58 -3.72
CA PRO A 164 -13.93 3.15 -4.48
C PRO A 164 -13.66 1.66 -4.24
N VAL A 165 -13.65 0.91 -5.31
CA VAL A 165 -13.30 -0.51 -5.28
C VAL A 165 -11.81 -0.67 -5.05
N LYS A 166 -11.42 -1.61 -4.20
CA LYS A 166 -10.04 -1.95 -3.86
C LYS A 166 -9.81 -3.44 -3.90
N GLY A 167 -8.59 -3.85 -4.22
CA GLY A 167 -8.22 -5.25 -4.36
C GLY A 167 -8.66 -5.85 -5.69
N SER A 168 -8.71 -7.18 -5.72
CA SER A 168 -9.15 -7.93 -6.91
C SER A 168 -10.66 -7.83 -7.07
N THR A 169 -11.11 -7.51 -8.27
CA THR A 169 -12.53 -7.46 -8.62
C THR A 169 -12.74 -7.88 -10.08
N THR A 170 -13.97 -8.26 -10.42
CA THR A 170 -14.37 -8.53 -11.79
C THR A 170 -15.27 -7.40 -12.27
N VAL A 171 -14.90 -6.73 -13.35
CA VAL A 171 -15.66 -5.66 -13.98
C VAL A 171 -15.96 -6.08 -15.42
N ASP A 172 -17.23 -6.11 -15.82
CA ASP A 172 -17.70 -6.52 -17.14
C ASP A 172 -17.13 -7.89 -17.59
N GLY A 173 -16.98 -8.82 -16.65
CA GLY A 173 -16.44 -10.17 -16.90
C GLY A 173 -14.90 -10.24 -16.94
N TYR A 174 -14.20 -9.14 -16.74
CA TYR A 174 -12.72 -9.09 -16.73
C TYR A 174 -12.18 -8.91 -15.31
N ASP A 175 -11.17 -9.72 -14.97
CA ASP A 175 -10.46 -9.57 -13.70
C ASP A 175 -9.55 -8.34 -13.75
N MET A 176 -9.68 -7.48 -12.75
CA MET A 176 -8.89 -6.27 -12.56
C MET A 176 -8.39 -6.19 -11.11
N TYR A 177 -7.43 -5.34 -10.87
CA TYR A 177 -6.94 -5.06 -9.53
C TYR A 177 -6.85 -3.56 -9.29
N PHE A 178 -7.30 -3.16 -8.11
CA PHE A 178 -7.20 -1.79 -7.64
C PHE A 178 -6.35 -1.77 -6.37
N HIS A 179 -5.31 -0.97 -6.34
CA HIS A 179 -4.37 -0.94 -5.22
C HIS A 179 -5.07 -0.67 -3.89
N LEU A 180 -4.77 -1.49 -2.88
CA LEU A 180 -5.44 -1.44 -1.57
C LEU A 180 -5.28 -0.07 -0.89
N GLY A 181 -4.12 0.58 -1.02
CA GLY A 181 -3.86 1.89 -0.45
C GLY A 181 -4.61 3.01 -1.18
N THR A 182 -4.48 3.10 -2.48
CA THR A 182 -4.91 4.25 -3.28
C THR A 182 -6.23 4.04 -4.02
N GLY A 183 -6.67 2.79 -4.24
CA GLY A 183 -7.79 2.48 -5.15
C GLY A 183 -7.44 2.66 -6.63
N ARG A 184 -6.20 2.97 -6.98
CA ARG A 184 -5.74 3.11 -8.36
C ARG A 184 -5.79 1.76 -9.08
N GLN A 185 -6.31 1.74 -10.32
CA GLN A 185 -6.30 0.56 -11.17
C GLN A 185 -4.86 0.16 -11.52
N ALA A 186 -4.52 -1.09 -11.33
CA ALA A 186 -3.27 -1.64 -11.85
C ALA A 186 -3.31 -1.67 -13.37
N LYS A 187 -2.34 -1.01 -14.01
CA LYS A 187 -2.18 -0.95 -15.48
C LYS A 187 -0.71 -0.92 -15.86
N GLY A 188 -0.28 -1.82 -16.74
CA GLY A 188 1.09 -1.89 -17.20
C GLY A 188 2.08 -2.28 -16.10
N GLU A 189 1.66 -3.03 -15.11
CA GLU A 189 2.47 -3.36 -13.93
C GLU A 189 2.29 -4.80 -13.45
N LEU A 190 3.30 -5.30 -12.78
CA LEU A 190 3.30 -6.58 -12.08
C LEU A 190 2.80 -6.36 -10.66
N VAL A 191 1.85 -7.15 -10.21
CA VAL A 191 1.28 -7.07 -8.86
C VAL A 191 1.37 -8.41 -8.17
N ASP A 192 1.98 -8.44 -6.97
CA ASP A 192 1.83 -9.59 -6.08
C ASP A 192 0.50 -9.52 -5.35
N ILE A 193 -0.28 -10.58 -5.48
CA ILE A 193 -1.55 -10.73 -4.77
C ILE A 193 -1.48 -12.04 -3.99
N LYS A 194 -1.25 -11.93 -2.69
CA LYS A 194 -1.15 -13.07 -1.77
C LYS A 194 -0.12 -14.13 -2.21
N GLY A 195 1.07 -13.68 -2.58
CA GLY A 195 2.18 -14.54 -2.99
C GLY A 195 2.08 -15.07 -4.42
N LYS A 196 1.15 -14.57 -5.23
CA LYS A 196 1.08 -14.88 -6.66
C LYS A 196 1.23 -13.61 -7.48
N VAL A 197 2.10 -13.65 -8.47
CA VAL A 197 2.39 -12.49 -9.33
C VAL A 197 1.52 -12.53 -10.56
N TYR A 198 0.91 -11.39 -10.88
CA TYR A 198 0.04 -11.16 -12.03
C TYR A 198 0.49 -9.92 -12.79
N TYR A 199 0.15 -9.83 -14.07
CA TYR A 199 0.29 -8.62 -14.87
C TYR A 199 -1.07 -8.10 -15.29
N PHE A 200 -1.23 -6.78 -15.19
CA PHE A 200 -2.43 -6.09 -15.64
C PHE A 200 -2.09 -5.26 -16.88
N ASP A 201 -2.84 -5.49 -17.93
CA ASP A 201 -2.60 -4.90 -19.24
C ASP A 201 -2.53 -3.37 -19.19
N LYS A 202 -1.56 -2.79 -19.89
CA LYS A 202 -1.26 -1.35 -19.84
C LYS A 202 -2.38 -0.46 -20.39
N ASP A 203 -3.18 -0.97 -21.34
CA ASP A 203 -4.19 -0.18 -22.03
C ASP A 203 -5.55 -0.25 -21.34
N ASN A 204 -5.93 -1.44 -20.85
CA ASN A 204 -7.27 -1.66 -20.29
C ASN A 204 -7.28 -2.11 -18.83
N GLY A 205 -6.13 -2.43 -18.22
CA GLY A 205 -6.03 -2.88 -16.83
C GLY A 205 -6.59 -4.27 -16.55
N ARG A 206 -6.83 -5.08 -17.57
CA ARG A 206 -7.31 -6.45 -17.42
C ARG A 206 -6.17 -7.38 -17.03
N LYS A 207 -6.45 -8.32 -16.16
CA LYS A 207 -5.48 -9.37 -15.83
C LYS A 207 -5.16 -10.20 -17.06
N VAL A 208 -3.88 -10.28 -17.39
CA VAL A 208 -3.38 -11.08 -18.53
C VAL A 208 -3.39 -12.56 -18.14
N LYS A 209 -3.91 -13.41 -19.02
CA LYS A 209 -4.05 -14.85 -18.83
C LYS A 209 -3.73 -15.62 -20.11
N ASP A 210 -3.28 -16.87 -19.94
CA ASP A 210 -3.10 -17.86 -21.01
C ASP A 210 -2.31 -17.32 -22.22
N THR A 211 -1.21 -16.61 -21.94
CA THR A 211 -0.39 -16.01 -22.99
C THR A 211 1.03 -15.77 -22.54
N THR A 212 1.89 -15.46 -23.52
CA THR A 212 3.28 -15.05 -23.29
C THR A 212 3.44 -13.62 -23.77
N PHE A 213 4.14 -12.79 -22.99
CA PHE A 213 4.38 -11.39 -23.31
C PHE A 213 5.73 -10.92 -22.77
N ASP A 214 6.28 -9.86 -23.38
CA ASP A 214 7.51 -9.25 -22.95
C ASP A 214 7.22 -8.02 -22.07
N PHE A 215 7.91 -7.94 -20.95
CA PHE A 215 7.84 -6.81 -20.03
C PHE A 215 9.19 -6.62 -19.34
N ASP A 216 9.70 -5.39 -19.30
CA ASP A 216 10.97 -5.01 -18.67
C ASP A 216 12.13 -5.95 -19.04
N GLY A 217 12.27 -6.24 -20.34
CA GLY A 217 13.35 -7.07 -20.90
C GLY A 217 13.27 -8.55 -20.57
N LYS A 218 12.15 -9.02 -19.99
CA LYS A 218 11.91 -10.45 -19.72
C LYS A 218 10.66 -10.95 -20.43
N THR A 219 10.67 -12.22 -20.79
CA THR A 219 9.51 -12.89 -21.37
C THR A 219 8.74 -13.60 -20.24
N TYR A 220 7.54 -13.10 -19.95
CA TYR A 220 6.62 -13.68 -18.97
C TYR A 220 5.64 -14.65 -19.63
N VAL A 221 5.28 -15.66 -18.88
CA VAL A 221 4.27 -16.65 -19.24
C VAL A 221 3.16 -16.60 -18.21
N ALA A 222 1.97 -16.20 -18.63
CA ALA A 222 0.76 -16.23 -17.82
C ALA A 222 0.03 -17.56 -18.04
N ASP A 223 -0.28 -18.27 -16.97
CA ASP A 223 -1.12 -19.47 -17.05
C ASP A 223 -2.61 -19.09 -17.24
N GLN A 224 -3.49 -20.11 -17.31
CA GLN A 224 -4.94 -19.91 -17.47
C GLN A 224 -5.58 -19.08 -16.35
N THR A 225 -4.97 -19.03 -15.17
CA THR A 225 -5.43 -18.21 -14.02
C THR A 225 -4.77 -16.82 -13.99
N GLY A 226 -3.76 -16.61 -14.86
CA GLY A 226 -2.96 -15.40 -14.96
C GLY A 226 -1.73 -15.40 -14.05
N VAL A 227 -1.44 -16.49 -13.34
CA VAL A 227 -0.23 -16.58 -12.52
C VAL A 227 0.98 -16.59 -13.42
N LEU A 228 1.96 -15.75 -13.10
CA LEU A 228 3.13 -15.52 -13.92
C LEU A 228 4.31 -16.40 -13.56
N SER A 229 5.09 -16.72 -14.57
CA SER A 229 6.45 -17.20 -14.51
C SER A 229 7.29 -16.50 -15.58
N ILE A 230 8.63 -16.61 -15.51
CA ILE A 230 9.51 -16.04 -16.53
C ILE A 230 10.13 -17.17 -17.35
N LYS A 231 10.14 -17.05 -18.69
CA LYS A 231 10.82 -18.00 -19.56
C LYS A 231 12.32 -17.96 -19.31
N SER A 232 12.90 -19.06 -18.84
CA SER A 232 14.34 -19.15 -18.59
C SER A 232 15.12 -19.50 -19.87
N HIS A 233 16.32 -18.95 -19.99
CA HIS A 233 17.31 -19.39 -20.98
C HIS A 233 18.12 -20.61 -20.53
N SER A 234 17.97 -21.06 -19.27
CA SER A 234 18.64 -22.23 -18.74
C SER A 234 18.10 -23.53 -19.36
N THR A 235 18.99 -24.47 -19.63
CA THR A 235 18.64 -25.84 -20.00
C THR A 235 18.31 -26.72 -18.79
N GLN A 236 18.61 -26.24 -17.59
CA GLN A 236 18.36 -26.94 -16.33
C GLN A 236 16.87 -26.97 -16.00
N ARG A 237 16.42 -27.99 -15.26
CA ARG A 237 15.04 -28.19 -14.83
C ARG A 237 14.98 -28.66 -13.38
N ASN A 238 13.92 -28.27 -12.68
CA ASN A 238 13.63 -28.66 -11.31
C ASN A 238 14.80 -28.44 -10.36
N ARG A 239 15.42 -27.24 -10.43
CA ARG A 239 16.56 -26.91 -9.58
C ARG A 239 16.80 -25.42 -9.43
N TYR A 240 17.53 -25.11 -8.39
CA TYR A 240 18.09 -23.79 -8.19
C TYR A 240 19.26 -23.55 -9.16
N ILE A 241 19.32 -22.33 -9.66
CA ILE A 241 20.45 -21.79 -10.45
C ILE A 241 20.84 -20.43 -9.87
N SER A 242 22.07 -20.02 -10.10
CA SER A 242 22.54 -18.67 -9.75
C SER A 242 23.09 -17.95 -10.96
N ASP A 243 23.02 -16.63 -10.97
CA ASP A 243 23.73 -15.79 -11.92
C ASP A 243 25.13 -15.39 -11.40
N SER A 244 25.82 -14.57 -12.19
CA SER A 244 27.17 -14.06 -11.86
C SER A 244 27.18 -13.04 -10.72
N GLU A 245 26.02 -12.47 -10.38
CA GLU A 245 25.84 -11.49 -9.30
C GLU A 245 25.52 -12.19 -7.96
N GLY A 246 25.33 -13.52 -7.99
CA GLY A 246 24.97 -14.31 -6.81
C GLY A 246 23.49 -14.37 -6.52
N ASN A 247 22.63 -13.89 -7.43
CA ASN A 247 21.18 -14.02 -7.30
C ASN A 247 20.75 -15.47 -7.56
N TRP A 248 19.80 -15.96 -6.79
CA TRP A 248 19.28 -17.32 -6.92
C TRP A 248 17.89 -17.32 -7.53
N TYR A 249 17.65 -18.32 -8.37
CA TYR A 249 16.42 -18.56 -9.09
C TYR A 249 16.05 -20.04 -9.00
N TYR A 250 14.80 -20.38 -9.20
CA TYR A 250 14.39 -21.78 -9.38
C TYR A 250 13.75 -21.97 -10.74
N VAL A 251 14.28 -22.92 -11.50
CA VAL A 251 13.75 -23.33 -12.81
C VAL A 251 12.87 -24.55 -12.61
N ASN A 252 11.59 -24.45 -12.99
CA ASN A 252 10.65 -25.56 -12.91
C ASN A 252 10.84 -26.61 -14.03
N ASP A 253 9.99 -27.63 -14.06
CA ASP A 253 9.98 -28.69 -15.07
C ASP A 253 9.79 -28.20 -16.50
N LYS A 254 9.05 -27.09 -16.67
CA LYS A 254 8.77 -26.45 -17.96
C LYS A 254 9.88 -25.52 -18.45
N GLY A 255 10.87 -25.25 -17.61
CA GLY A 255 11.97 -24.33 -17.92
C GLY A 255 11.63 -22.87 -17.63
N TYR A 256 10.74 -22.62 -16.70
CA TYR A 256 10.36 -21.28 -16.29
C TYR A 256 10.90 -20.98 -14.90
N LEU A 257 11.31 -19.72 -14.67
CA LEU A 257 11.63 -19.22 -13.35
C LEU A 257 10.34 -18.98 -12.56
N LEU A 258 10.31 -19.44 -11.33
CA LEU A 258 9.19 -19.26 -10.42
C LEU A 258 9.16 -17.83 -9.87
N LEU A 259 7.95 -17.33 -9.58
CA LEU A 259 7.68 -16.02 -8.98
C LEU A 259 6.77 -16.18 -7.77
N GLY A 260 6.83 -15.20 -6.86
CA GLY A 260 5.99 -15.16 -5.67
C GLY A 260 6.31 -16.23 -4.64
N ALA A 261 5.35 -16.52 -3.78
CA ALA A 261 5.46 -17.56 -2.75
C ALA A 261 5.37 -18.96 -3.38
N GLN A 262 6.32 -19.81 -3.06
CA GLN A 262 6.43 -21.18 -3.58
C GLN A 262 6.75 -22.16 -2.46
N THR A 263 6.35 -23.40 -2.65
CA THR A 263 6.81 -24.53 -1.81
C THR A 263 7.61 -25.48 -2.66
N ILE A 264 8.91 -25.59 -2.36
CA ILE A 264 9.87 -26.45 -3.07
C ILE A 264 10.45 -27.44 -2.07
N ASP A 265 10.31 -28.72 -2.33
CA ASP A 265 10.76 -29.79 -1.44
C ASP A 265 10.29 -29.60 0.02
N ASN A 266 9.03 -29.23 0.21
CA ASN A 266 8.39 -28.88 1.49
C ASN A 266 8.97 -27.63 2.20
N VAL A 267 9.77 -26.83 1.53
CA VAL A 267 10.29 -25.57 2.04
C VAL A 267 9.55 -24.42 1.39
N ASN A 268 8.97 -23.54 2.20
CA ASN A 268 8.35 -22.31 1.71
C ASN A 268 9.43 -21.26 1.42
N VAL A 269 9.42 -20.74 0.21
CA VAL A 269 10.37 -19.77 -0.31
C VAL A 269 9.63 -18.69 -1.09
N TYR A 270 10.29 -17.58 -1.38
CA TYR A 270 9.70 -16.49 -2.15
C TYR A 270 10.63 -16.00 -3.25
N PHE A 271 10.08 -15.74 -4.44
CA PHE A 271 10.79 -15.16 -5.57
C PHE A 271 10.15 -13.83 -5.96
N GLY A 272 10.96 -12.81 -6.14
CA GLY A 272 10.50 -11.50 -6.59
C GLY A 272 9.87 -11.52 -7.98
N THR A 273 9.31 -10.40 -8.40
CA THR A 273 8.73 -10.24 -9.75
C THR A 273 9.77 -10.40 -10.87
N ASN A 274 11.04 -10.27 -10.54
CA ASN A 274 12.18 -10.52 -11.44
C ASN A 274 12.71 -11.97 -11.40
N GLY A 275 12.12 -12.83 -10.57
CA GLY A 275 12.52 -14.24 -10.36
C GLY A 275 13.63 -14.46 -9.33
N VAL A 276 14.20 -13.40 -8.74
CA VAL A 276 15.26 -13.51 -7.72
C VAL A 276 14.67 -14.00 -6.40
N GLN A 277 15.29 -15.00 -5.79
CA GLN A 277 14.90 -15.51 -4.47
C GLN A 277 15.15 -14.46 -3.37
N TYR A 278 14.14 -14.23 -2.54
CA TYR A 278 14.28 -13.39 -1.35
C TYR A 278 15.10 -14.12 -0.28
N LYS A 279 16.11 -13.43 0.24
CA LYS A 279 16.98 -13.92 1.31
C LYS A 279 17.39 -12.77 2.23
N GLY A 280 17.25 -12.96 3.53
CA GLY A 280 17.66 -11.99 4.54
C GLY A 280 16.75 -10.75 4.67
N HIS A 281 15.57 -10.76 4.05
CA HIS A 281 14.64 -9.63 4.01
C HIS A 281 13.19 -10.07 4.11
N PHE A 282 12.32 -9.14 4.50
CA PHE A 282 10.88 -9.30 4.32
C PHE A 282 10.51 -9.19 2.83
N ALA A 283 9.74 -10.15 2.35
CA ALA A 283 9.18 -10.12 1.00
C ALA A 283 7.85 -9.35 0.95
N PRO A 284 7.30 -9.06 -0.25
CA PRO A 284 6.02 -8.39 -0.43
C PRO A 284 4.82 -9.06 0.26
N ASP A 285 4.91 -10.35 0.57
CA ASP A 285 3.91 -11.11 1.35
C ASP A 285 4.01 -10.86 2.87
N ASN A 286 4.93 -9.97 3.31
CA ASN A 286 5.26 -9.63 4.70
C ASN A 286 5.89 -10.74 5.54
N HIS A 287 6.37 -11.80 4.93
CA HIS A 287 7.14 -12.84 5.59
C HIS A 287 8.65 -12.62 5.41
N TYR A 288 9.42 -12.99 6.42
CA TYR A 288 10.89 -12.96 6.36
C TYR A 288 11.42 -14.28 5.84
N TYR A 289 12.38 -14.20 4.93
CA TYR A 289 13.04 -15.36 4.35
C TYR A 289 14.50 -15.42 4.76
N ASP A 290 14.93 -16.58 5.19
CA ASP A 290 16.26 -16.82 5.78
C ASP A 290 17.38 -16.39 4.84
N LYS A 291 18.40 -15.72 5.39
CA LYS A 291 19.50 -15.12 4.62
C LYS A 291 20.38 -16.14 3.89
N ASP A 292 20.49 -17.36 4.42
CA ASP A 292 21.38 -18.38 3.87
C ASP A 292 20.67 -19.26 2.82
N ASN A 293 19.49 -19.77 3.16
CA ASN A 293 18.77 -20.71 2.30
C ASN A 293 17.49 -20.19 1.68
N GLY A 294 16.99 -18.99 2.12
CA GLY A 294 15.76 -18.39 1.61
C GLY A 294 14.48 -19.08 2.06
N ALA A 295 14.54 -19.92 3.10
CA ALA A 295 13.36 -20.54 3.68
C ALA A 295 12.53 -19.54 4.49
N LEU A 296 11.21 -19.70 4.51
CA LEU A 296 10.33 -18.95 5.41
C LEU A 296 10.78 -19.13 6.86
N VAL A 297 10.98 -18.01 7.54
CA VAL A 297 11.36 -17.99 8.95
C VAL A 297 10.11 -17.88 9.83
N THR A 298 10.06 -18.68 10.89
CA THR A 298 8.98 -18.70 11.86
C THR A 298 9.53 -18.71 13.28
N ASP A 299 8.74 -18.18 14.24
CA ASP A 299 8.94 -18.24 15.69
C ASP A 299 10.36 -17.84 16.15
N ARG A 300 10.91 -16.74 15.64
CA ARG A 300 12.20 -16.21 16.08
C ARG A 300 12.45 -14.75 15.75
N LEU A 301 13.50 -14.18 16.35
CA LEU A 301 14.06 -12.89 15.99
C LEU A 301 14.75 -12.96 14.63
N VAL A 302 14.53 -11.93 13.82
CA VAL A 302 15.19 -11.69 12.54
C VAL A 302 15.66 -10.25 12.47
N GLU A 303 16.64 -9.99 11.62
CA GLU A 303 17.14 -8.64 11.36
C GLU A 303 16.85 -8.27 9.91
N ASP A 304 16.29 -7.05 9.72
CA ASP A 304 16.10 -6.48 8.40
C ASP A 304 16.36 -4.97 8.44
N GLY A 305 17.25 -4.48 7.58
CA GLY A 305 17.62 -3.07 7.53
C GLY A 305 18.17 -2.51 8.84
N GLY A 306 18.91 -3.27 9.63
CA GLY A 306 19.48 -2.88 10.92
C GLY A 306 18.48 -2.85 12.08
N LYS A 307 17.27 -3.38 11.87
CA LYS A 307 16.20 -3.48 12.87
C LYS A 307 15.94 -4.93 13.22
N GLU A 308 15.58 -5.18 14.49
CA GLU A 308 15.19 -6.50 14.95
C GLU A 308 13.68 -6.66 14.94
N PHE A 309 13.20 -7.75 14.37
CA PHE A 309 11.79 -8.13 14.32
C PHE A 309 11.60 -9.50 14.94
N TYR A 310 10.45 -9.74 15.54
CA TYR A 310 10.01 -11.08 15.88
C TYR A 310 8.92 -11.53 14.91
N VAL A 311 9.10 -12.73 14.36
CA VAL A 311 8.08 -13.39 13.54
C VAL A 311 7.46 -14.56 14.31
N ASP A 312 6.15 -14.69 14.21
CA ASP A 312 5.36 -15.70 14.92
C ASP A 312 5.51 -17.10 14.28
N GLU A 313 4.81 -18.11 14.82
CA GLU A 313 4.80 -19.48 14.32
C GLU A 313 4.31 -19.62 12.88
N LYS A 314 3.62 -18.61 12.35
CA LYS A 314 3.14 -18.56 10.96
C LYS A 314 4.04 -17.71 10.06
N GLY A 315 5.07 -17.09 10.62
CA GLY A 315 6.00 -16.20 9.92
C GLY A 315 5.50 -14.74 9.83
N ASN A 316 4.38 -14.38 10.49
CA ASN A 316 3.90 -13.00 10.50
C ASN A 316 4.70 -12.15 11.49
N LYS A 317 4.82 -10.85 11.23
CA LYS A 317 5.33 -9.89 12.21
C LYS A 317 4.49 -9.93 13.47
N PHE A 318 5.12 -10.14 14.62
CA PHE A 318 4.46 -10.27 15.91
C PHE A 318 4.33 -8.91 16.61
N ASP A 319 3.16 -8.60 17.10
CA ASP A 319 2.90 -7.40 17.91
C ASP A 319 2.60 -7.78 19.37
N GLY A 320 3.13 -6.99 20.30
CA GLY A 320 2.88 -7.18 21.73
C GLY A 320 4.11 -7.65 22.49
N THR A 321 3.88 -8.29 23.62
CA THR A 321 4.92 -8.74 24.56
C THR A 321 5.29 -10.20 24.31
N LYS A 322 6.58 -10.49 24.21
CA LYS A 322 7.14 -11.85 24.08
C LYS A 322 8.30 -12.04 25.07
N TYR A 323 8.33 -13.21 25.67
CA TYR A 323 9.47 -13.63 26.50
C TYR A 323 10.42 -14.47 25.63
N LEU A 324 11.68 -14.04 25.56
CA LEU A 324 12.77 -14.75 24.86
C LEU A 324 13.89 -14.94 25.86
N ASP A 325 14.30 -16.18 26.07
CA ASP A 325 15.34 -16.56 27.06
C ASP A 325 15.12 -15.96 28.46
N GLY A 326 13.84 -15.90 28.89
CA GLY A 326 13.47 -15.35 30.20
C GLY A 326 13.42 -13.83 30.27
N ILE A 327 13.74 -13.12 29.21
CA ILE A 327 13.69 -11.67 29.11
C ILE A 327 12.44 -11.24 28.37
N GLN A 328 11.72 -10.29 28.93
CA GLN A 328 10.52 -9.71 28.30
C GLN A 328 10.90 -8.62 27.30
N TYR A 329 10.40 -8.76 26.08
CA TYR A 329 10.53 -7.76 25.02
C TYR A 329 9.16 -7.31 24.55
N TYR A 330 9.09 -6.08 24.05
CA TYR A 330 7.90 -5.55 23.41
C TYR A 330 8.18 -5.28 21.93
N PHE A 331 7.25 -5.70 21.08
CA PHE A 331 7.30 -5.53 19.63
C PHE A 331 6.12 -4.67 19.17
N SER A 332 6.39 -3.75 18.26
CA SER A 332 5.37 -2.93 17.62
C SER A 332 5.52 -3.05 16.11
N TYR A 333 4.48 -3.50 15.42
CA TYR A 333 4.54 -3.88 13.99
C TYR A 333 5.66 -4.88 13.68
N GLY A 334 5.89 -5.78 14.62
CA GLY A 334 6.97 -6.78 14.58
C GLY A 334 8.34 -6.25 14.96
N GLU A 335 8.60 -4.93 14.96
CA GLU A 335 9.87 -4.31 15.33
C GLU A 335 10.06 -4.30 16.84
N LYS A 336 11.22 -4.74 17.29
CA LYS A 336 11.62 -4.68 18.71
C LYS A 336 11.77 -3.25 19.17
N VAL A 337 10.98 -2.86 20.15
CA VAL A 337 11.00 -1.51 20.71
C VAL A 337 12.25 -1.32 21.58
N LYS A 338 13.01 -0.27 21.32
CA LYS A 338 14.23 0.11 22.04
C LYS A 338 14.18 1.58 22.45
N GLY A 339 14.53 1.87 23.72
CA GLY A 339 14.69 3.25 24.20
C GLY A 339 13.40 4.06 24.34
N GLU A 340 12.23 3.42 24.33
CA GLU A 340 10.92 4.05 24.46
C GLU A 340 10.18 3.56 25.71
N PHE A 341 9.38 4.46 26.32
CA PHE A 341 8.43 4.07 27.35
C PHE A 341 7.12 3.62 26.70
N LYS A 342 6.68 2.39 27.02
CA LYS A 342 5.35 1.91 26.66
C LYS A 342 4.50 1.78 27.92
N TYR A 343 3.35 2.43 27.91
CA TYR A 343 2.36 2.22 28.97
C TYR A 343 1.66 0.88 28.73
N SER A 344 1.85 -0.08 29.60
CA SER A 344 0.95 -1.23 29.66
C SER A 344 -0.39 -0.71 30.20
N ASN A 345 -1.43 -0.71 29.41
CA ASN A 345 -2.78 -0.62 29.95
C ASN A 345 -2.99 -1.86 30.81
N GLY A 346 -2.82 -1.69 32.11
CA GLY A 346 -3.10 -2.70 33.11
C GLY A 346 -4.59 -3.00 33.10
N GLY A 347 -4.98 -3.94 32.25
CA GLY A 347 -6.21 -4.69 32.42
C GLY A 347 -5.95 -5.71 33.53
N ASN A 348 -6.52 -5.47 34.70
CA ASN A 348 -6.67 -6.48 35.73
C ASN A 348 -7.34 -7.71 35.13
N HIS A 349 -6.66 -8.82 35.15
CA HIS A 349 -7.20 -10.14 35.51
C HIS A 349 -6.07 -11.02 36.01
#